data_bc2cfe8ed54b406d619e34ddb61f783c
#
_entry.id   bc2cfe8ed54b406d619e34ddb61f783c
#
_cell.length_a   1.000
_cell.length_b   1.000
_cell.length_c   1.000
_cell.angle_alpha   90.00
_cell.angle_beta   90.00
_cell.angle_gamma   90.00
#
_symmetry.space_group_name_H-M   'P 1'
#
loop_
_entity.id
_entity.type
_entity.pdbx_description
1 polymer ?
#
loop_
_entity_poly.entity_id
_entity_poly.type
_entity_poly.pdbx_seq_one_letter_code
_entity_poly.pdbx_strand_id
1 'polypeptide(L)' 'AATVYLDVYDMAGQKVRRLLHEACVAGNHAVEWDARNDAGSELASGVYLFRLQAGALTDTVEASLIR' A
#
# COMPACT_ATOMS: atom_id res chain seq x y z
N ALA A 1 1.22 -20.75 -0.50
CA ALA A 1 0.82 -19.37 -0.76
C ALA A 1 0.41 -18.68 0.53
N ALA A 2 0.72 -17.42 0.68
CA ALA A 2 0.34 -16.62 1.82
C ALA A 2 -0.62 -15.51 1.38
N THR A 3 -1.52 -15.11 2.28
CA THR A 3 -2.33 -13.92 2.04
C THR A 3 -1.45 -12.70 2.18
N VAL A 4 -1.49 -11.84 1.18
CA VAL A 4 -0.67 -10.64 1.11
C VAL A 4 -1.56 -9.41 1.18
N TYR A 5 -1.19 -8.47 2.05
CA TYR A 5 -1.84 -7.17 2.18
C TYR A 5 -0.84 -6.10 1.81
N LEU A 6 -1.25 -5.16 0.97
CA LEU A 6 -0.46 -3.98 0.68
C LEU A 6 -1.33 -2.77 0.95
N ASP A 7 -1.00 -2.02 1.98
CA ASP A 7 -1.77 -0.88 2.44
C ASP A 7 -0.93 0.38 2.36
N VAL A 8 -1.60 1.49 2.07
CA VAL A 8 -0.98 2.82 2.06
C VAL A 8 -1.49 3.59 3.26
N TYR A 9 -0.56 4.20 4.01
CA TYR A 9 -0.84 5.02 5.18
C TYR A 9 -0.32 6.43 4.96
N ASP A 10 -0.99 7.41 5.53
CA ASP A 10 -0.47 8.77 5.57
C ASP A 10 0.52 8.92 6.73
N MET A 11 1.10 10.09 6.88
CA MET A 11 2.09 10.36 7.94
C MET A 11 1.47 10.45 9.33
N ALA A 12 0.15 10.56 9.42
CA ALA A 12 -0.56 10.48 10.69
C ALA A 12 -0.85 9.04 11.12
N GLY A 13 -0.47 8.05 10.28
CA GLY A 13 -0.70 6.64 10.57
C GLY A 13 -2.07 6.12 10.19
N GLN A 14 -2.84 6.91 9.45
CA GLN A 14 -4.17 6.49 8.99
C GLN A 14 -4.06 5.75 7.67
N LYS A 15 -4.74 4.59 7.58
CA LYS A 15 -4.82 3.86 6.32
C LYS A 15 -5.69 4.63 5.34
N VAL A 16 -5.11 4.95 4.17
CA VAL A 16 -5.82 5.69 3.12
C VAL A 16 -6.23 4.80 1.97
N ARG A 17 -5.53 3.70 1.74
CA ARG A 17 -5.84 2.79 0.64
C ARG A 17 -5.36 1.38 0.91
N ARG A 18 -6.15 0.39 0.52
CA ARG A 18 -5.71 -1.01 0.43
C ARG A 18 -5.54 -1.36 -1.05
N LEU A 19 -4.29 -1.57 -1.47
CA LEU A 19 -3.96 -1.85 -2.87
C LEU A 19 -4.04 -3.33 -3.19
N LEU A 20 -3.74 -4.19 -2.23
CA LEU A 20 -3.68 -5.63 -2.46
C LEU A 20 -4.18 -6.37 -1.23
N HIS A 21 -5.05 -7.35 -1.45
CA HIS A 21 -5.51 -8.27 -0.43
C HIS A 21 -5.90 -9.58 -1.12
N GLU A 22 -4.92 -10.45 -1.31
CA GLU A 22 -5.17 -11.72 -1.98
C GLU A 22 -4.10 -12.74 -1.62
N ALA A 23 -4.38 -14.01 -1.90
CA ALA A 23 -3.39 -15.05 -1.79
C ALA A 23 -2.44 -14.97 -2.98
N CYS A 24 -1.16 -14.80 -2.70
CA CYS A 24 -0.13 -14.71 -3.72
C CYS A 24 0.85 -15.84 -3.57
N VAL A 25 1.36 -16.31 -4.71
CA VAL A 25 2.47 -17.26 -4.73
C VAL A 25 3.79 -16.49 -4.67
N ALA A 26 4.87 -17.17 -4.27
CA ALA A 26 6.19 -16.57 -4.27
C ALA A 26 6.58 -16.08 -5.67
N GLY A 27 7.28 -14.96 -5.74
CA GLY A 27 7.71 -14.36 -6.99
C GLY A 27 7.65 -12.84 -6.93
N ASN A 28 7.87 -12.22 -8.08
CA ASN A 28 7.82 -10.78 -8.22
C ASN A 28 6.40 -10.35 -8.59
N HIS A 29 5.90 -9.39 -7.86
CA HIS A 29 4.58 -8.82 -8.09
C HIS A 29 4.69 -7.31 -8.26
N ALA A 30 3.85 -6.76 -9.14
CA ALA A 30 3.76 -5.33 -9.35
C ALA A 30 2.34 -4.86 -9.08
N VAL A 31 2.21 -3.74 -8.37
CA VAL A 31 0.92 -3.14 -8.06
C VAL A 31 0.98 -1.68 -8.47
N GLU A 32 -0.02 -1.22 -9.20
CA GLU A 32 -0.15 0.18 -9.58
C GLU A 32 -1.08 0.89 -8.60
N TRP A 33 -0.74 2.13 -8.29
CA TRP A 33 -1.56 2.97 -7.43
C TRP A 33 -1.87 4.29 -8.13
N ASP A 34 -3.15 4.62 -8.20
CA ASP A 34 -3.65 5.83 -8.85
C ASP A 34 -3.61 7.05 -7.94
N ALA A 35 -2.97 6.95 -6.77
CA ALA A 35 -2.87 8.02 -5.77
C ALA A 35 -4.24 8.48 -5.25
N ARG A 36 -5.19 7.55 -5.16
CA ARG A 36 -6.51 7.78 -4.60
C ARG A 36 -6.70 6.95 -3.34
N ASN A 37 -7.55 7.44 -2.44
CA ASN A 37 -7.94 6.67 -1.27
C ASN A 37 -9.02 5.62 -1.65
N ASP A 38 -9.45 4.83 -0.67
CA ASP A 38 -10.46 3.79 -0.91
C ASP A 38 -11.82 4.37 -1.35
N ALA A 39 -12.08 5.62 -1.05
CA ALA A 39 -13.30 6.30 -1.49
C ALA A 39 -13.20 6.86 -2.92
N GLY A 40 -12.03 6.74 -3.56
CA GLY A 40 -11.80 7.23 -4.91
C GLY A 40 -11.39 8.70 -5.00
N SER A 41 -11.17 9.35 -3.87
CA SER A 41 -10.72 10.75 -3.84
C SER A 41 -9.21 10.85 -4.06
N GLU A 42 -8.77 11.84 -4.81
CA GLU A 42 -7.35 12.09 -5.03
C GLU A 42 -6.68 12.55 -3.74
N LEU A 43 -5.48 12.00 -3.49
CA LEU A 43 -4.68 12.37 -2.33
C LEU A 43 -3.75 13.53 -2.66
N ALA A 44 -3.47 14.35 -1.65
CA ALA A 44 -2.54 15.45 -1.79
C ALA A 44 -1.11 14.95 -1.95
N SER A 45 -0.25 15.79 -2.55
CA SER A 45 1.19 15.53 -2.59
C SER A 45 1.72 15.44 -1.17
N GLY A 46 2.63 14.52 -0.95
CA GLY A 46 3.23 14.31 0.36
C GLY A 46 3.89 12.96 0.46
N VAL A 47 4.29 12.59 1.67
CA VAL A 47 4.93 11.32 1.96
C VAL A 47 3.89 10.33 2.45
N TYR A 48 3.93 9.12 1.90
CA TYR A 48 3.05 8.02 2.27
C TYR A 48 3.86 6.78 2.59
N LEU A 49 3.33 5.96 3.48
CA LEU A 49 3.97 4.71 3.88
C LEU A 49 3.22 3.55 3.23
N PHE A 50 3.97 2.68 2.59
CA PHE A 50 3.46 1.46 1.97
C PHE A 50 3.83 0.30 2.87
N ARG A 51 2.84 -0.36 3.45
CA ARG A 51 3.05 -1.50 4.34
C ARG A 51 2.65 -2.78 3.64
N LEU A 52 3.64 -3.65 3.46
CA LEU A 52 3.45 -4.99 2.91
C LEU A 52 3.42 -5.99 4.05
N GLN A 53 2.38 -6.81 4.10
CA GLN A 53 2.28 -7.88 5.07
C GLN A 53 2.00 -9.18 4.35
N ALA A 54 2.85 -10.18 4.59
CA ALA A 54 2.74 -11.50 3.98
C ALA A 54 3.01 -12.56 5.05
N GLY A 55 1.96 -13.19 5.55
CA GLY A 55 2.08 -14.11 6.66
C GLY A 55 2.65 -13.40 7.89
N ALA A 56 3.78 -13.88 8.40
CA ALA A 56 4.46 -13.29 9.56
C ALA A 56 5.41 -12.15 9.19
N LEU A 57 5.62 -11.90 7.90
CA LEU A 57 6.51 -10.85 7.42
C LEU A 57 5.76 -9.54 7.26
N THR A 58 6.38 -8.47 7.75
CA THR A 58 5.87 -7.12 7.54
C THR A 58 7.03 -6.24 7.09
N ASP A 59 6.81 -5.48 6.04
CA ASP A 59 7.80 -4.54 5.52
C ASP A 59 7.11 -3.20 5.25
N THR A 60 7.81 -2.11 5.49
CA THR A 60 7.28 -0.78 5.30
C THR A 60 8.27 0.04 4.47
N VAL A 61 7.75 0.68 3.44
CA VAL A 61 8.54 1.51 2.53
C VAL A 61 7.92 2.90 2.49
N GLU A 62 8.75 3.92 2.61
CA GLU A 62 8.34 5.31 2.49
C GLU A 62 8.43 5.73 1.03
N ALA A 63 7.41 6.42 0.55
CA ALA A 63 7.38 6.92 -0.82
C ALA A 63 6.76 8.31 -0.86
N SER A 64 7.23 9.14 -1.77
CA SER A 64 6.72 10.50 -1.96
C SER A 64 5.76 10.51 -3.14
N LEU A 65 4.61 11.15 -2.95
CA LEU A 65 3.66 11.42 -4.02
C LEU A 65 3.83 12.87 -4.46
N ILE A 66 4.09 13.06 -5.74
CA ILE A 66 4.26 14.38 -6.33
C ILE A 66 3.23 14.54 -7.43
N ARG A 67 2.42 15.58 -7.33
CA ARG A 67 1.41 15.92 -8.32
C ARG A 67 1.74 17.20 -9.05
#